data_94a94ef2246825a17b4413d59cabac93
#
_entry.id   94a94ef2246825a17b4413d59cabac93
#
_cell.length_a   1.000
_cell.length_b   1.000
_cell.length_c   1.000
_cell.angle_alpha   90.00
_cell.angle_beta   90.00
_cell.angle_gamma   90.00
#
_symmetry.space_group_name_H-M   'P 1'
#
loop_
_entity.id
_entity.type
_entity.pdbx_description
1 polymer ?
#
loop_
_entity_poly.entity_id
_entity_poly.type
_entity_poly.pdbx_seq_one_letter_code
_entity_poly.pdbx_strand_id
1 'polypeptide(L)'
;MKYDCDEIMIKTALDTIETPTYNMNFEVEKKIKTRDSRKYLNQSKFMIVSLSLFLILSVSVAAATMDSFNRLISMVSPEIALLLQPIGVISEEDGIKVEVVGAFHDDEMAVVYFTMQDLVGDRVDETLDIYDYSFSGARMFNIQLVHYDEITKTATLRMEANGGKKLSGKKVSFLIRSFLSDKTTFDEVDMGINLLEIQQTNAFQRVPLNMNNIPGGGGPDLDLYGELKEKGIIDVLKTDEMKIQLPNMDFMYISNIGYIDEYLHIQIKWSGDGVDDHGYLYFVDALGNKIYYNASVTFGADELGNTVYGSEYVEYIFDMSSIHADEVRLEGNFVSDNKYTEGSWKTTFKLESAEEKRVNCSLQSDTWKIHKVSVSPIGITFEGNGEVDDLQEISPSITMMDGSVQTFHGSRSYAEDHEFRLKFVSDTPLDISKIKSITIDGQVIML
;
A
#
# COMPACT_ATOMS: atom_id res chain seq x y z
N MET A 1 -22.37 46.43 5.70
CA MET A 1 -21.48 45.35 5.22
C MET A 1 -20.88 44.70 6.44
N LYS A 2 -21.24 43.46 6.72
CA LYS A 2 -20.57 42.65 7.75
C LYS A 2 -19.36 42.01 7.06
N TYR A 3 -18.15 42.36 7.48
CA TYR A 3 -16.95 41.64 7.06
C TYR A 3 -17.01 40.24 7.66
N ASP A 4 -16.64 39.23 6.87
CA ASP A 4 -16.56 37.84 7.29
C ASP A 4 -15.44 37.71 8.34
N CYS A 5 -15.58 36.79 9.31
CA CYS A 5 -14.63 36.61 10.42
C CYS A 5 -13.19 36.36 9.91
N ASP A 6 -13.09 35.71 8.75
CA ASP A 6 -11.81 35.36 8.14
C ASP A 6 -11.09 36.59 7.55
N GLU A 7 -11.80 37.55 6.98
CA GLU A 7 -11.25 38.83 6.51
C GLU A 7 -10.69 39.66 7.69
N ILE A 8 -11.37 39.64 8.83
CA ILE A 8 -10.90 40.34 10.05
C ILE A 8 -9.64 39.68 10.60
N MET A 9 -9.56 38.36 10.61
CA MET A 9 -8.36 37.63 11.07
C MET A 9 -7.17 37.86 10.14
N ILE A 10 -7.35 37.84 8.83
CA ILE A 10 -6.30 38.10 7.83
C ILE A 10 -5.80 39.55 7.98
N LYS A 11 -6.73 40.49 8.14
CA LYS A 11 -6.37 41.91 8.32
C LYS A 11 -5.58 42.14 9.62
N THR A 12 -6.00 41.49 10.71
CA THR A 12 -5.30 41.58 12.01
C THR A 12 -3.92 40.94 11.92
N ALA A 13 -3.76 39.81 11.22
CA ALA A 13 -2.48 39.17 11.00
C ALA A 13 -1.54 40.02 10.12
N LEU A 14 -2.06 40.71 9.11
CA LEU A 14 -1.26 41.63 8.28
C LEU A 14 -0.85 42.90 9.00
N ASP A 15 -1.72 43.42 9.89
CA ASP A 15 -1.44 44.63 10.69
C ASP A 15 -0.41 44.36 11.82
N THR A 16 -0.15 43.10 12.19
CA THR A 16 0.87 42.69 13.16
C THR A 16 2.25 42.49 12.54
N ILE A 17 2.37 42.50 11.20
CA ILE A 17 3.66 42.44 10.55
C ILE A 17 4.34 43.84 10.67
N GLU A 18 5.29 43.95 11.59
CA GLU A 18 6.14 45.15 11.67
C GLU A 18 6.89 45.31 10.34
N THR A 19 6.55 46.37 9.60
CA THR A 19 7.35 46.75 8.42
C THR A 19 8.72 47.13 8.90
N PRO A 20 9.82 46.55 8.36
CA PRO A 20 11.14 46.90 8.76
C PRO A 20 11.38 48.42 8.52
N THR A 21 11.72 49.15 9.58
CA THR A 21 12.01 50.56 9.52
C THR A 21 13.31 50.90 8.75
N TYR A 22 13.92 49.86 8.13
CA TYR A 22 15.15 49.98 7.37
C TYR A 22 14.83 50.32 5.91
N ASN A 23 15.21 51.55 5.51
CA ASN A 23 15.00 52.04 4.15
C ASN A 23 15.99 51.37 3.17
N MET A 24 15.66 50.16 2.70
CA MET A 24 16.49 49.41 1.75
C MET A 24 16.69 50.14 0.40
N ASN A 25 15.84 51.08 0.04
CA ASN A 25 15.96 51.85 -1.19
C ASN A 25 17.22 52.75 -1.18
N PHE A 26 17.62 53.27 -0.03
CA PHE A 26 18.78 54.19 0.08
C PHE A 26 20.13 53.47 -0.08
N GLU A 27 20.25 52.24 0.45
CA GLU A 27 21.49 51.45 0.31
C GLU A 27 21.63 50.86 -1.11
N VAL A 28 20.52 50.49 -1.74
CA VAL A 28 20.50 49.97 -3.12
C VAL A 28 20.86 51.10 -4.12
N GLU A 29 20.33 52.31 -3.96
CA GLU A 29 20.72 53.47 -4.78
C GLU A 29 22.20 53.85 -4.64
N LYS A 30 22.77 53.72 -3.41
CA LYS A 30 24.16 54.03 -3.15
C LYS A 30 25.13 53.05 -3.81
N LYS A 31 24.76 51.76 -3.89
CA LYS A 31 25.54 50.72 -4.58
C LYS A 31 25.40 50.77 -6.11
N ILE A 32 24.31 51.28 -6.63
CA ILE A 32 24.07 51.41 -8.09
C ILE A 32 24.88 52.56 -8.67
N LYS A 33 25.10 53.67 -7.92
CA LYS A 33 25.86 54.86 -8.39
C LYS A 33 27.37 54.64 -8.52
N THR A 34 27.90 53.51 -8.07
CA THR A 34 29.35 53.21 -8.11
C THR A 34 29.78 52.18 -9.16
N ARG A 35 28.87 51.75 -10.06
CA ARG A 35 29.23 50.80 -11.12
C ARG A 35 28.62 51.21 -12.46
N ASP A 36 29.44 51.26 -13.50
CA ASP A 36 29.14 51.65 -14.88
C ASP A 36 27.84 51.03 -15.44
N SER A 37 26.87 51.89 -15.81
CA SER A 37 25.43 51.59 -15.69
C SER A 37 24.71 51.12 -16.96
N ARG A 38 25.36 50.63 -17.99
CA ARG A 38 24.64 50.36 -19.25
C ARG A 38 24.32 48.90 -19.57
N LYS A 39 24.84 47.91 -18.83
CA LYS A 39 24.56 46.50 -19.06
C LYS A 39 23.69 45.82 -17.98
N TYR A 40 23.41 46.45 -16.85
CA TYR A 40 22.70 45.82 -15.71
C TYR A 40 21.23 46.20 -15.53
N LEU A 41 20.71 47.18 -16.29
CA LEU A 41 19.32 47.63 -16.09
C LEU A 41 18.25 46.58 -16.49
N ASN A 42 18.57 45.66 -17.42
CA ASN A 42 17.64 44.63 -17.82
C ASN A 42 17.64 43.42 -16.87
N GLN A 43 18.76 43.13 -16.22
CA GLN A 43 18.87 42.01 -15.28
C GLN A 43 18.20 42.29 -13.92
N SER A 44 18.24 43.55 -13.46
CA SER A 44 17.60 43.94 -12.20
C SER A 44 16.07 43.92 -12.28
N LYS A 45 15.50 44.31 -13.43
CA LYS A 45 14.04 44.20 -13.66
C LYS A 45 13.59 42.75 -13.73
N PHE A 46 14.39 41.89 -14.35
CA PHE A 46 14.11 40.45 -14.38
C PHE A 46 14.20 39.82 -12.98
N MET A 47 15.16 40.22 -12.17
CA MET A 47 15.34 39.71 -10.80
C MET A 47 14.22 40.21 -9.85
N ILE A 48 13.72 41.42 -9.99
CA ILE A 48 12.59 41.93 -9.19
C ILE A 48 11.29 41.24 -9.61
N VAL A 49 11.06 41.04 -10.89
CA VAL A 49 9.90 40.34 -11.40
C VAL A 49 9.94 38.84 -11.01
N SER A 50 11.11 38.21 -11.07
CA SER A 50 11.25 36.82 -10.64
C SER A 50 11.07 36.65 -9.13
N LEU A 51 11.57 37.59 -8.31
CA LEU A 51 11.41 37.56 -6.86
C LEU A 51 9.96 37.80 -6.43
N SER A 52 9.25 38.73 -7.10
CA SER A 52 7.81 38.96 -6.84
C SER A 52 6.95 37.79 -7.29
N LEU A 53 7.26 37.18 -8.43
CA LEU A 53 6.57 35.97 -8.90
C LEU A 53 6.79 34.79 -7.95
N PHE A 54 8.02 34.61 -7.44
CA PHE A 54 8.36 33.59 -6.47
C PHE A 54 7.62 33.79 -5.13
N LEU A 55 7.50 35.04 -4.65
CA LEU A 55 6.74 35.34 -3.43
C LEU A 55 5.23 35.10 -3.63
N ILE A 56 4.66 35.49 -4.77
CA ILE A 56 3.24 35.22 -5.07
C ILE A 56 2.98 33.72 -5.17
N LEU A 57 3.85 32.95 -5.82
CA LEU A 57 3.74 31.50 -5.91
C LEU A 57 3.89 30.84 -4.53
N SER A 58 4.81 31.32 -3.67
CA SER A 58 4.97 30.75 -2.33
C SER A 58 3.78 31.00 -1.41
N VAL A 59 3.13 32.14 -1.50
CA VAL A 59 1.90 32.45 -0.73
C VAL A 59 0.73 31.63 -1.24
N SER A 60 0.59 31.46 -2.56
CA SER A 60 -0.48 30.63 -3.13
C SER A 60 -0.32 29.14 -2.81
N VAL A 61 0.91 28.64 -2.80
CA VAL A 61 1.20 27.25 -2.38
C VAL A 61 0.88 27.07 -0.90
N ALA A 62 1.26 27.98 -0.02
CA ALA A 62 0.96 27.89 1.41
C ALA A 62 -0.55 27.90 1.70
N ALA A 63 -1.34 28.74 0.99
CA ALA A 63 -2.80 28.74 1.12
C ALA A 63 -3.43 27.44 0.62
N ALA A 64 -3.02 26.94 -0.54
CA ALA A 64 -3.54 25.69 -1.11
C ALA A 64 -3.22 24.47 -0.23
N THR A 65 -2.04 24.42 0.38
CA THR A 65 -1.66 23.33 1.29
C THR A 65 -2.45 23.34 2.60
N MET A 66 -2.81 24.52 3.10
CA MET A 66 -3.70 24.64 4.26
C MET A 66 -5.13 24.18 3.95
N ASP A 67 -5.64 24.44 2.75
CA ASP A 67 -6.95 23.95 2.31
C ASP A 67 -6.97 22.42 2.21
N SER A 68 -5.94 21.80 1.63
CA SER A 68 -5.80 20.34 1.57
C SER A 68 -5.73 19.74 2.98
N PHE A 69 -4.98 20.38 3.90
CA PHE A 69 -4.88 19.94 5.28
C PHE A 69 -6.21 20.06 6.03
N ASN A 70 -6.94 21.15 5.86
CA ASN A 70 -8.26 21.34 6.50
C ASN A 70 -9.28 20.32 5.99
N ARG A 71 -9.25 20.00 4.69
CA ARG A 71 -10.08 18.91 4.14
C ARG A 71 -9.71 17.56 4.77
N LEU A 72 -8.42 17.24 4.87
CA LEU A 72 -7.95 16.02 5.53
C LEU A 72 -8.46 15.93 6.98
N ILE A 73 -8.32 17.01 7.76
CA ILE A 73 -8.80 17.07 9.16
C ILE A 73 -10.31 16.76 9.26
N SER A 74 -11.10 17.18 8.26
CA SER A 74 -12.54 16.89 8.25
C SER A 74 -12.90 15.45 7.90
N MET A 75 -11.98 14.69 7.31
CA MET A 75 -12.17 13.30 6.88
C MET A 75 -11.71 12.28 7.92
N VAL A 76 -10.75 12.64 8.78
CA VAL A 76 -10.20 11.74 9.78
C VAL A 76 -10.91 11.90 11.13
N SER A 77 -10.73 10.93 12.04
CA SER A 77 -11.26 11.05 13.39
C SER A 77 -10.61 12.21 14.16
N PRO A 78 -11.31 12.81 15.15
CA PRO A 78 -10.74 13.89 15.95
C PRO A 78 -9.42 13.53 16.62
N GLU A 79 -9.26 12.27 17.02
CA GLU A 79 -8.04 11.75 17.67
C GLU A 79 -6.87 11.75 16.69
N ILE A 80 -7.09 11.30 15.46
CA ILE A 80 -6.08 11.33 14.37
C ILE A 80 -5.77 12.80 14.03
N ALA A 81 -6.79 13.65 13.92
CA ALA A 81 -6.62 15.06 13.59
C ALA A 81 -5.66 15.77 14.55
N LEU A 82 -5.70 15.43 15.86
CA LEU A 82 -4.81 16.00 16.88
C LEU A 82 -3.35 15.58 16.73
N LEU A 83 -3.05 14.47 16.06
CA LEU A 83 -1.69 13.97 15.84
C LEU A 83 -1.10 14.49 14.55
N LEU A 84 -1.94 14.83 13.56
CA LEU A 84 -1.50 15.21 12.23
C LEU A 84 -0.73 16.54 12.25
N GLN A 85 0.44 16.51 11.64
CA GLN A 85 1.27 17.68 11.36
C GLN A 85 1.12 18.04 9.88
N PRO A 86 0.84 19.29 9.53
CA PRO A 86 0.77 19.73 8.15
C PRO A 86 2.15 19.64 7.48
N ILE A 87 2.21 19.05 6.29
CA ILE A 87 3.45 18.87 5.52
C ILE A 87 3.46 19.79 4.29
N GLY A 88 2.48 19.71 3.41
CA GLY A 88 2.28 20.59 2.27
C GLY A 88 3.37 20.49 1.20
N VAL A 89 3.97 19.32 0.97
CA VAL A 89 5.00 19.10 -0.05
C VAL A 89 4.38 18.49 -1.30
N ILE A 90 4.63 19.11 -2.45
CA ILE A 90 4.03 18.75 -3.74
C ILE A 90 5.12 18.24 -4.70
N SER A 91 4.77 17.22 -5.47
CA SER A 91 5.48 16.77 -6.67
C SER A 91 4.48 16.68 -7.82
N GLU A 92 4.83 17.22 -8.98
CA GLU A 92 4.00 17.18 -10.18
C GLU A 92 4.83 16.73 -11.37
N GLU A 93 4.33 15.74 -12.08
CA GLU A 93 4.93 15.22 -13.30
C GLU A 93 3.82 14.71 -14.22
N ASP A 94 3.92 14.98 -15.50
CA ASP A 94 2.97 14.60 -16.56
C ASP A 94 1.48 14.88 -16.21
N GLY A 95 1.23 16.01 -15.55
CA GLY A 95 -0.12 16.43 -15.14
C GLY A 95 -0.71 15.64 -13.97
N ILE A 96 0.02 14.72 -13.36
CA ILE A 96 -0.33 14.11 -12.09
C ILE A 96 0.33 14.87 -10.96
N LYS A 97 -0.49 15.38 -10.04
CA LYS A 97 -0.08 16.08 -8.82
C LYS A 97 -0.15 15.12 -7.63
N VAL A 98 0.95 14.96 -6.93
CA VAL A 98 1.04 14.26 -5.65
C VAL A 98 1.36 15.27 -4.56
N GLU A 99 0.52 15.37 -3.53
CA GLU A 99 0.73 16.27 -2.40
C GLU A 99 0.74 15.48 -1.08
N VAL A 100 1.85 15.52 -0.34
CA VAL A 100 1.87 15.02 1.04
C VAL A 100 1.22 16.09 1.92
N VAL A 101 0.01 15.79 2.38
CA VAL A 101 -0.86 16.74 3.07
C VAL A 101 -0.55 16.81 4.55
N GLY A 102 -0.46 15.67 5.22
CA GLY A 102 -0.20 15.60 6.64
C GLY A 102 0.39 14.26 7.05
N ALA A 103 1.11 14.25 8.17
CA ALA A 103 1.72 13.04 8.68
C ALA A 103 1.93 13.11 10.19
N PHE A 104 2.09 11.96 10.82
CA PHE A 104 2.61 11.82 12.18
C PHE A 104 3.44 10.54 12.26
N HIS A 105 4.34 10.47 13.23
CA HIS A 105 5.16 9.29 13.45
C HIS A 105 5.58 9.14 14.90
N ASP A 106 5.89 7.92 15.30
CA ASP A 106 6.78 7.63 16.42
C ASP A 106 8.13 7.12 15.90
N ASP A 107 8.99 6.59 16.75
CA ASP A 107 10.32 6.12 16.33
C ASP A 107 10.24 4.92 15.36
N GLU A 108 9.14 4.16 15.36
CA GLU A 108 9.03 2.87 14.65
C GLU A 108 8.09 2.93 13.44
N MET A 109 7.10 3.80 13.47
CA MET A 109 6.05 3.83 12.45
C MET A 109 5.70 5.26 12.06
N ALA A 110 5.53 5.50 10.76
CA ALA A 110 4.96 6.72 10.21
C ALA A 110 3.60 6.46 9.58
N VAL A 111 2.67 7.39 9.77
CA VAL A 111 1.40 7.46 9.05
C VAL A 111 1.42 8.73 8.24
N VAL A 112 1.26 8.60 6.92
CA VAL A 112 1.34 9.71 5.96
C VAL A 112 0.06 9.75 5.15
N TYR A 113 -0.60 10.91 5.15
CA TYR A 113 -1.72 11.18 4.26
C TYR A 113 -1.25 12.04 3.09
N PHE A 114 -1.57 11.58 1.90
CA PHE A 114 -1.25 12.29 0.68
C PHE A 114 -2.42 12.25 -0.30
N THR A 115 -2.46 13.19 -1.23
CA THR A 115 -3.45 13.22 -2.29
C THR A 115 -2.78 13.02 -3.64
N MET A 116 -3.53 12.39 -4.55
CA MET A 116 -3.19 12.30 -5.97
C MET A 116 -4.32 12.89 -6.80
N GLN A 117 -3.97 13.68 -7.80
CA GLN A 117 -4.93 14.34 -8.70
C GLN A 117 -4.39 14.32 -10.12
N ASP A 118 -5.22 13.94 -11.10
CA ASP A 118 -4.92 14.16 -12.51
C ASP A 118 -5.44 15.54 -12.95
N LEU A 119 -4.54 16.45 -13.29
CA LEU A 119 -4.83 17.81 -13.68
C LEU A 119 -5.26 17.94 -15.16
N VAL A 120 -5.02 16.90 -15.97
CA VAL A 120 -5.18 16.96 -17.43
C VAL A 120 -6.02 15.83 -18.01
N GLY A 121 -6.31 14.77 -17.24
CA GLY A 121 -7.01 13.57 -17.69
C GLY A 121 -7.91 12.94 -16.63
N ASP A 122 -8.00 11.61 -16.68
CA ASP A 122 -8.84 10.76 -15.84
C ASP A 122 -8.11 9.48 -15.39
N ARG A 123 -6.77 9.55 -15.21
CA ARG A 123 -5.94 8.43 -14.77
C ARG A 123 -6.02 8.19 -13.26
N VAL A 124 -6.64 9.07 -12.48
CA VAL A 124 -6.88 8.94 -11.05
C VAL A 124 -8.37 8.81 -10.82
N ASP A 125 -8.81 7.70 -10.24
CA ASP A 125 -10.21 7.38 -9.95
C ASP A 125 -10.37 6.69 -8.59
N GLU A 126 -11.58 6.23 -8.28
CA GLU A 126 -11.91 5.54 -7.03
C GLU A 126 -11.30 4.14 -6.90
N THR A 127 -10.69 3.63 -7.96
CA THR A 127 -10.03 2.31 -7.96
C THR A 127 -8.52 2.40 -7.88
N LEU A 128 -7.98 3.62 -7.69
CA LEU A 128 -6.54 3.89 -7.65
C LEU A 128 -5.79 2.95 -6.71
N ASP A 129 -4.78 2.29 -7.23
CA ASP A 129 -3.83 1.46 -6.49
C ASP A 129 -2.38 1.88 -6.79
N ILE A 130 -1.60 2.11 -5.74
CA ILE A 130 -0.19 2.52 -5.89
C ILE A 130 0.65 1.26 -6.06
N TYR A 131 1.17 1.05 -7.26
CA TYR A 131 1.81 -0.20 -7.66
C TYR A 131 3.29 -0.26 -7.31
N ASP A 132 4.11 0.70 -7.76
CA ASP A 132 5.53 0.79 -7.41
C ASP A 132 5.83 2.07 -6.64
N TYR A 133 6.25 1.91 -5.39
CA TYR A 133 6.57 3.01 -4.50
C TYR A 133 7.63 2.64 -3.48
N SER A 134 8.21 3.66 -2.86
CA SER A 134 9.17 3.46 -1.78
C SER A 134 9.15 4.60 -0.77
N PHE A 135 9.44 4.26 0.49
CA PHE A 135 9.56 5.21 1.58
C PHE A 135 10.90 5.02 2.29
N SER A 136 11.72 6.06 2.32
CA SER A 136 13.05 5.97 2.92
C SER A 136 12.98 5.82 4.44
N GLY A 137 13.69 4.85 4.97
CA GLY A 137 13.76 4.60 6.41
C GLY A 137 12.77 3.56 6.93
N ALA A 138 11.85 3.07 6.10
CA ALA A 138 11.00 1.92 6.40
C ALA A 138 11.35 0.73 5.50
N ARG A 139 11.00 -0.48 5.93
CA ARG A 139 11.13 -1.74 5.17
C ARG A 139 9.78 -2.30 4.75
N MET A 140 8.75 -2.04 5.55
CA MET A 140 7.37 -2.43 5.26
C MET A 140 6.53 -1.15 5.14
N PHE A 141 5.72 -1.09 4.13
CA PHE A 141 4.79 0.00 3.91
C PHE A 141 3.56 -0.52 3.18
N ASN A 142 2.44 0.08 3.50
CA ASN A 142 1.14 -0.21 2.90
C ASN A 142 0.43 1.09 2.60
N ILE A 143 -0.24 1.16 1.46
CA ILE A 143 -1.04 2.31 1.05
C ILE A 143 -2.49 1.87 0.87
N GLN A 144 -3.42 2.69 1.32
CA GLN A 144 -4.85 2.48 1.19
C GLN A 144 -5.52 3.74 0.69
N LEU A 145 -6.44 3.61 -0.26
CA LEU A 145 -7.35 4.68 -0.64
C LEU A 145 -8.32 4.93 0.50
N VAL A 146 -8.37 6.18 0.99
CA VAL A 146 -9.27 6.62 2.06
C VAL A 146 -10.54 7.26 1.51
N HIS A 147 -10.38 8.04 0.46
CA HIS A 147 -11.49 8.79 -0.14
C HIS A 147 -11.14 9.20 -1.57
N TYR A 148 -12.15 9.20 -2.44
CA TYR A 148 -12.08 9.78 -3.77
C TYR A 148 -13.14 10.87 -3.92
N ASP A 149 -12.73 12.03 -4.35
CA ASP A 149 -13.61 13.16 -4.65
C ASP A 149 -13.84 13.25 -6.17
N GLU A 150 -15.01 12.85 -6.62
CA GLU A 150 -15.38 12.82 -8.04
C GLU A 150 -15.40 14.22 -8.69
N ILE A 151 -15.68 15.27 -7.92
CA ILE A 151 -15.78 16.63 -8.44
C ILE A 151 -14.40 17.20 -8.76
N THR A 152 -13.46 17.01 -7.82
CA THR A 152 -12.09 17.49 -7.97
C THR A 152 -11.16 16.44 -8.57
N LYS A 153 -11.63 15.21 -8.80
CA LYS A 153 -10.86 14.04 -9.26
C LYS A 153 -9.61 13.84 -8.41
N THR A 154 -9.79 13.88 -7.10
CA THR A 154 -8.71 13.80 -6.13
C THR A 154 -8.86 12.58 -5.24
N ALA A 155 -7.90 11.69 -5.29
CA ALA A 155 -7.77 10.57 -4.37
C ALA A 155 -7.01 11.01 -3.11
N THR A 156 -7.53 10.69 -1.94
CA THR A 156 -6.83 10.82 -0.65
C THR A 156 -6.40 9.43 -0.19
N LEU A 157 -5.11 9.26 0.08
CA LEU A 157 -4.52 7.98 0.43
C LEU A 157 -3.84 8.08 1.79
N ARG A 158 -3.81 6.95 2.50
CA ARG A 158 -3.11 6.78 3.77
C ARG A 158 -2.02 5.74 3.59
N MET A 159 -0.79 6.10 3.92
CA MET A 159 0.34 5.20 3.96
C MET A 159 0.76 4.92 5.40
N GLU A 160 0.99 3.67 5.71
CA GLU A 160 1.67 3.21 6.92
C GLU A 160 3.05 2.69 6.53
N ALA A 161 4.09 3.15 7.25
CA ALA A 161 5.47 2.77 6.98
C ALA A 161 6.20 2.43 8.28
N ASN A 162 6.82 1.24 8.36
CA ASN A 162 7.48 0.75 9.55
C ASN A 162 8.66 -0.20 9.26
N GLY A 163 9.29 -0.75 10.32
CA GLY A 163 10.28 -1.82 10.22
C GLY A 163 11.64 -1.40 9.69
N GLY A 164 12.00 -0.14 9.81
CA GLY A 164 13.29 0.38 9.36
C GLY A 164 14.16 0.95 10.48
N LYS A 165 14.97 1.92 10.10
CA LYS A 165 15.74 2.74 11.04
C LYS A 165 14.81 3.74 11.69
N LYS A 166 15.09 4.09 12.97
CA LYS A 166 14.33 5.14 13.67
C LYS A 166 14.16 6.39 12.81
N LEU A 167 12.91 6.85 12.70
CA LEU A 167 12.53 7.95 11.80
C LEU A 167 12.74 9.34 12.42
N SER A 168 12.76 9.41 13.75
CA SER A 168 12.83 10.67 14.50
C SER A 168 13.96 11.60 14.05
N GLY A 169 13.59 12.84 13.76
CA GLY A 169 14.52 13.90 13.37
C GLY A 169 15.12 13.79 11.96
N LYS A 170 14.75 12.77 11.19
CA LYS A 170 15.27 12.53 9.84
C LYS A 170 14.37 13.14 8.76
N LYS A 171 14.99 13.51 7.65
CA LYS A 171 14.23 13.72 6.41
C LYS A 171 13.90 12.37 5.81
N VAL A 172 12.65 12.18 5.44
CA VAL A 172 12.16 11.01 4.72
C VAL A 172 11.84 11.40 3.29
N SER A 173 12.05 10.46 2.37
CA SER A 173 11.69 10.60 0.96
C SER A 173 10.64 9.56 0.61
N PHE A 174 9.54 10.00 0.07
CA PHE A 174 8.47 9.18 -0.49
C PHE A 174 8.51 9.32 -2.01
N LEU A 175 8.54 8.21 -2.72
CA LEU A 175 8.61 8.15 -4.17
C LEU A 175 7.57 7.16 -4.66
N ILE A 176 6.71 7.62 -5.56
CA ILE A 176 5.80 6.79 -6.38
C ILE A 176 6.39 6.73 -7.78
N ARG A 177 6.44 5.51 -8.38
CA ARG A 177 6.92 5.28 -9.74
C ARG A 177 5.83 4.84 -10.68
N SER A 178 4.80 4.16 -10.16
CA SER A 178 3.64 3.79 -10.95
C SER A 178 2.41 3.56 -10.10
N PHE A 179 1.26 3.64 -10.74
CA PHE A 179 -0.03 3.32 -10.15
C PHE A 179 -0.97 2.71 -11.19
N LEU A 180 -1.96 1.99 -10.70
CA LEU A 180 -3.04 1.35 -11.45
C LEU A 180 -4.36 2.08 -11.19
N SER A 181 -5.26 2.06 -12.15
CA SER A 181 -6.62 2.58 -12.04
C SER A 181 -7.55 1.97 -13.07
N ASP A 182 -8.82 2.38 -13.07
CA ASP A 182 -9.86 1.80 -13.93
C ASP A 182 -9.97 0.27 -13.73
N LYS A 183 -9.99 -0.11 -12.44
CA LYS A 183 -10.09 -1.51 -12.01
C LYS A 183 -11.50 -2.05 -12.27
N THR A 184 -11.55 -3.21 -12.89
CA THR A 184 -12.79 -3.98 -13.07
C THR A 184 -12.69 -5.27 -12.25
N THR A 185 -13.70 -5.56 -11.44
CA THR A 185 -13.82 -6.82 -10.69
C THR A 185 -14.92 -7.68 -11.31
N PHE A 186 -14.65 -8.97 -11.37
CA PHE A 186 -15.55 -9.99 -11.87
C PHE A 186 -15.72 -11.04 -10.77
N ASP A 187 -16.81 -10.91 -10.01
CA ASP A 187 -17.08 -11.78 -8.87
C ASP A 187 -18.04 -12.91 -9.26
N GLU A 188 -17.73 -14.13 -8.81
CA GLU A 188 -18.59 -15.32 -8.94
C GLU A 188 -19.01 -15.60 -10.39
N VAL A 189 -18.08 -15.43 -11.34
CA VAL A 189 -18.34 -15.66 -12.76
C VAL A 189 -18.45 -17.15 -13.02
N ASP A 190 -19.63 -17.58 -13.53
CA ASP A 190 -19.82 -18.97 -14.01
C ASP A 190 -19.03 -19.16 -15.32
N MET A 191 -18.11 -20.12 -15.32
CA MET A 191 -17.28 -20.45 -16.48
C MET A 191 -18.04 -21.16 -17.59
N GLY A 192 -19.29 -21.63 -17.34
CA GLY A 192 -20.11 -22.33 -18.33
C GLY A 192 -19.54 -23.68 -18.76
N ILE A 193 -18.72 -24.31 -17.93
CA ILE A 193 -18.04 -25.57 -18.25
C ILE A 193 -18.88 -26.77 -17.81
N ASN A 194 -19.12 -27.71 -18.74
CA ASN A 194 -19.75 -28.98 -18.45
C ASN A 194 -18.67 -30.03 -18.15
N LEU A 195 -18.45 -30.32 -16.86
CA LEU A 195 -17.43 -31.28 -16.43
C LEU A 195 -17.74 -32.73 -16.87
N LEU A 196 -19.01 -33.11 -17.05
CA LEU A 196 -19.36 -34.45 -17.55
C LEU A 196 -18.91 -34.68 -18.99
N GLU A 197 -18.94 -33.62 -19.83
CA GLU A 197 -18.42 -33.71 -21.19
C GLU A 197 -16.89 -33.85 -21.18
N ILE A 198 -16.23 -33.12 -20.27
CA ILE A 198 -14.77 -33.21 -20.09
C ILE A 198 -14.34 -34.61 -19.66
N GLN A 199 -15.05 -35.23 -18.71
CA GLN A 199 -14.77 -36.61 -18.25
C GLN A 199 -14.86 -37.64 -19.37
N GLN A 200 -15.75 -37.45 -20.36
CA GLN A 200 -15.92 -38.34 -21.49
C GLN A 200 -14.86 -38.19 -22.57
N THR A 201 -14.07 -37.11 -22.49
CA THR A 201 -13.03 -36.81 -23.46
C THR A 201 -11.70 -37.43 -23.01
N ASN A 202 -11.30 -38.55 -23.60
CA ASN A 202 -10.11 -39.32 -23.16
C ASN A 202 -8.79 -38.92 -23.84
N ALA A 203 -8.70 -37.81 -24.53
CA ALA A 203 -7.54 -37.48 -25.38
C ALA A 203 -6.97 -36.09 -25.08
N PHE A 204 -6.50 -35.87 -23.85
CA PHE A 204 -5.74 -34.66 -23.53
C PHE A 204 -4.26 -34.90 -23.79
N GLN A 205 -3.62 -33.97 -24.54
CA GLN A 205 -2.18 -33.97 -24.68
C GLN A 205 -1.54 -33.41 -23.41
N ARG A 206 -0.47 -34.07 -22.97
CA ARG A 206 0.32 -33.67 -21.79
C ARG A 206 1.70 -33.28 -22.22
N VAL A 207 2.29 -32.31 -21.53
CA VAL A 207 3.66 -31.86 -21.74
C VAL A 207 4.39 -31.82 -20.38
N PRO A 208 5.70 -32.12 -20.36
CA PRO A 208 6.44 -32.11 -19.11
C PRO A 208 6.70 -30.68 -18.64
N LEU A 209 6.55 -30.43 -17.36
CA LEU A 209 6.90 -29.18 -16.67
C LEU A 209 8.01 -29.45 -15.65
N ASN A 210 9.09 -28.67 -15.72
CA ASN A 210 10.15 -28.73 -14.72
C ASN A 210 9.81 -27.80 -13.54
N MET A 211 9.45 -28.37 -12.39
CA MET A 211 9.07 -27.69 -11.16
C MET A 211 10.21 -26.82 -10.56
N ASN A 212 11.46 -27.06 -10.95
CA ASN A 212 12.59 -26.22 -10.52
C ASN A 212 12.77 -24.98 -11.45
N ASN A 213 11.99 -24.87 -12.51
CA ASN A 213 12.07 -23.78 -13.48
C ASN A 213 10.69 -23.15 -13.74
N ILE A 214 9.97 -22.83 -12.66
CA ILE A 214 8.70 -22.11 -12.70
C ILE A 214 8.80 -20.81 -11.88
N PRO A 215 8.10 -19.74 -12.28
CA PRO A 215 8.09 -18.48 -11.50
C PRO A 215 7.27 -18.57 -10.22
N GLY A 216 6.28 -19.45 -10.17
CA GLY A 216 5.38 -19.56 -9.04
C GLY A 216 4.53 -20.81 -9.02
N GLY A 217 3.88 -21.04 -7.90
CA GLY A 217 2.93 -22.11 -7.65
C GLY A 217 2.69 -22.24 -6.16
N GLY A 218 1.71 -23.03 -5.77
CA GLY A 218 1.31 -23.27 -4.39
C GLY A 218 -0.12 -23.81 -4.32
N GLY A 219 -0.75 -23.69 -3.16
CA GLY A 219 -2.13 -24.08 -2.93
C GLY A 219 -2.39 -24.34 -1.45
N PRO A 220 -3.66 -24.55 -1.06
CA PRO A 220 -4.02 -24.89 0.31
C PRO A 220 -3.49 -26.26 0.74
N ASP A 221 -3.30 -27.18 -0.19
CA ASP A 221 -2.72 -28.50 0.07
C ASP A 221 -1.19 -28.46 -0.10
N LEU A 222 -0.51 -28.16 1.00
CA LEU A 222 0.95 -28.07 1.03
C LEU A 222 1.64 -29.41 0.78
N ASP A 223 1.01 -30.53 1.15
CA ASP A 223 1.56 -31.86 0.97
C ASP A 223 1.56 -32.22 -0.53
N LEU A 224 0.42 -32.03 -1.23
CA LEU A 224 0.35 -32.23 -2.67
C LEU A 224 1.36 -31.36 -3.43
N TYR A 225 1.43 -30.06 -3.12
CA TYR A 225 2.39 -29.19 -3.79
C TYR A 225 3.83 -29.59 -3.51
N GLY A 226 4.13 -30.01 -2.28
CA GLY A 226 5.44 -30.55 -1.89
C GLY A 226 5.81 -31.80 -2.69
N GLU A 227 4.89 -32.77 -2.85
CA GLU A 227 5.09 -33.96 -3.66
C GLU A 227 5.36 -33.64 -5.15
N LEU A 228 4.60 -32.69 -5.72
CA LEU A 228 4.82 -32.23 -7.10
C LEU A 228 6.23 -31.64 -7.26
N LYS A 229 6.67 -30.89 -6.28
CA LYS A 229 8.00 -30.25 -6.28
C LYS A 229 9.11 -31.30 -6.12
N GLU A 230 8.93 -32.31 -5.29
CA GLU A 230 9.88 -33.41 -5.09
C GLU A 230 10.02 -34.29 -6.34
N LYS A 231 8.93 -34.51 -7.10
CA LYS A 231 9.00 -35.20 -8.40
C LYS A 231 9.91 -34.48 -9.41
N GLY A 232 10.06 -33.17 -9.29
CA GLY A 232 10.94 -32.35 -10.12
C GLY A 232 10.43 -32.13 -11.56
N ILE A 233 9.90 -33.17 -12.23
CA ILE A 233 9.21 -33.07 -13.52
C ILE A 233 7.82 -33.67 -13.34
N ILE A 234 6.81 -32.90 -13.70
CA ILE A 234 5.40 -33.31 -13.70
C ILE A 234 4.78 -33.16 -15.08
N ASP A 235 3.69 -33.82 -15.33
CA ASP A 235 2.89 -33.57 -16.52
C ASP A 235 1.90 -32.42 -16.24
N VAL A 236 1.74 -31.53 -17.24
CA VAL A 236 0.69 -30.51 -17.30
C VAL A 236 -0.05 -30.63 -18.63
N LEU A 237 -1.24 -30.04 -18.73
CA LEU A 237 -1.99 -30.02 -19.98
C LEU A 237 -1.23 -29.23 -21.04
N LYS A 238 -1.26 -29.71 -22.30
CA LYS A 238 -0.72 -28.95 -23.41
C LYS A 238 -1.52 -27.66 -23.59
N THR A 239 -0.82 -26.56 -23.81
CA THR A 239 -1.44 -25.25 -23.89
C THR A 239 -2.29 -25.07 -25.15
N ASP A 240 -3.35 -24.28 -25.03
CA ASP A 240 -4.17 -23.73 -26.12
C ASP A 240 -4.92 -24.78 -26.97
N GLU A 241 -5.21 -25.96 -26.42
CA GLU A 241 -5.99 -26.98 -27.14
C GLU A 241 -7.49 -26.67 -27.17
N MET A 242 -8.05 -26.03 -26.13
CA MET A 242 -9.47 -25.68 -26.07
C MET A 242 -9.75 -24.22 -26.41
N LYS A 243 -9.03 -23.29 -25.83
CA LYS A 243 -9.20 -21.82 -26.03
C LYS A 243 -10.63 -21.32 -25.81
N ILE A 244 -11.19 -21.62 -24.66
CA ILE A 244 -12.56 -21.24 -24.32
C ILE A 244 -12.56 -19.78 -23.86
N GLN A 245 -13.11 -18.90 -24.69
CA GLN A 245 -13.27 -17.48 -24.36
C GLN A 245 -14.43 -17.30 -23.38
N LEU A 246 -14.25 -16.40 -22.40
CA LEU A 246 -15.25 -16.07 -21.42
C LEU A 246 -16.01 -14.79 -21.82
N PRO A 247 -17.32 -14.72 -21.60
CA PRO A 247 -18.08 -13.54 -21.93
C PRO A 247 -17.57 -12.30 -21.15
N ASN A 248 -17.35 -11.20 -21.86
CA ASN A 248 -16.90 -9.91 -21.29
C ASN A 248 -15.52 -9.92 -20.59
N MET A 249 -14.71 -10.96 -20.82
CA MET A 249 -13.34 -11.05 -20.32
C MET A 249 -12.39 -11.32 -21.49
N ASP A 250 -11.62 -10.34 -21.89
CA ASP A 250 -10.65 -10.43 -22.98
C ASP A 250 -9.20 -10.57 -22.46
N PHE A 251 -9.00 -10.32 -21.18
CA PHE A 251 -7.70 -10.41 -20.50
C PHE A 251 -7.29 -11.85 -20.12
N MET A 252 -8.21 -12.82 -20.23
CA MET A 252 -7.92 -14.22 -19.95
C MET A 252 -8.88 -15.18 -20.69
N TYR A 253 -8.48 -16.42 -20.85
CA TYR A 253 -9.32 -17.51 -21.34
C TYR A 253 -8.89 -18.85 -20.73
N ILE A 254 -9.78 -19.85 -20.78
CA ILE A 254 -9.43 -21.21 -20.41
C ILE A 254 -8.66 -21.84 -21.58
N SER A 255 -7.39 -22.14 -21.35
CA SER A 255 -6.48 -22.72 -22.34
C SER A 255 -6.78 -24.18 -22.57
N ASN A 256 -6.98 -24.95 -21.50
CA ASN A 256 -7.28 -26.38 -21.57
C ASN A 256 -7.92 -26.87 -20.26
N ILE A 257 -8.68 -27.99 -20.32
CA ILE A 257 -9.23 -28.70 -19.16
C ILE A 257 -9.09 -30.18 -19.42
N GLY A 258 -8.61 -30.96 -18.43
CA GLY A 258 -8.49 -32.41 -18.58
C GLY A 258 -8.02 -33.08 -17.32
N TYR A 259 -8.06 -34.42 -17.36
CA TYR A 259 -7.60 -35.23 -16.25
C TYR A 259 -6.16 -35.70 -16.46
N ILE A 260 -5.34 -35.49 -15.45
CA ILE A 260 -4.00 -36.07 -15.35
C ILE A 260 -4.01 -36.92 -14.09
N ASP A 261 -3.87 -38.23 -14.31
CA ASP A 261 -4.05 -39.26 -13.28
C ASP A 261 -5.45 -39.17 -12.60
N GLU A 262 -5.52 -38.89 -11.31
CA GLU A 262 -6.77 -38.79 -10.55
C GLU A 262 -7.24 -37.31 -10.37
N TYR A 263 -6.45 -36.36 -10.82
CA TYR A 263 -6.71 -34.93 -10.62
C TYR A 263 -7.30 -34.27 -11.87
N LEU A 264 -8.24 -33.35 -11.66
CA LEU A 264 -8.71 -32.47 -12.71
C LEU A 264 -7.80 -31.26 -12.79
N HIS A 265 -7.26 -31.02 -13.97
CA HIS A 265 -6.44 -29.88 -14.28
C HIS A 265 -7.23 -28.85 -15.09
N ILE A 266 -7.23 -27.60 -14.67
CA ILE A 266 -7.84 -26.48 -15.37
C ILE A 266 -6.76 -25.43 -15.60
N GLN A 267 -6.44 -25.23 -16.88
CA GLN A 267 -5.39 -24.31 -17.29
C GLN A 267 -6.01 -23.03 -17.85
N ILE A 268 -5.65 -21.89 -17.29
CA ILE A 268 -6.00 -20.58 -17.82
C ILE A 268 -4.79 -19.91 -18.44
N LYS A 269 -5.03 -19.04 -19.41
CA LYS A 269 -4.03 -18.15 -19.96
C LYS A 269 -4.42 -16.70 -19.71
N TRP A 270 -3.50 -15.92 -19.18
CA TRP A 270 -3.58 -14.47 -19.12
C TRP A 270 -3.14 -13.86 -20.46
N SER A 271 -3.90 -12.91 -21.01
CA SER A 271 -3.58 -12.29 -22.31
C SER A 271 -2.34 -11.41 -22.29
N GLY A 272 -1.92 -10.97 -21.10
CA GLY A 272 -0.71 -10.19 -20.89
C GLY A 272 -0.79 -8.70 -21.25
N ASP A 273 -1.95 -8.19 -21.63
CA ASP A 273 -2.15 -6.78 -21.94
C ASP A 273 -2.38 -5.91 -20.68
N GLY A 274 -2.85 -6.52 -19.58
CA GLY A 274 -2.96 -5.88 -18.26
C GLY A 274 -1.68 -6.01 -17.44
N VAL A 275 -1.42 -5.01 -16.59
CA VAL A 275 -0.19 -5.01 -15.74
C VAL A 275 -0.36 -5.88 -14.51
N ASP A 276 -1.58 -5.99 -13.99
CA ASP A 276 -1.90 -6.73 -12.77
C ASP A 276 -3.24 -7.48 -12.89
N ASP A 277 -3.43 -8.17 -14.03
CA ASP A 277 -4.56 -9.06 -14.19
C ASP A 277 -4.35 -10.30 -13.32
N HIS A 278 -5.29 -10.60 -12.44
CA HIS A 278 -5.21 -11.75 -11.55
C HIS A 278 -6.57 -12.31 -11.18
N GLY A 279 -6.58 -13.51 -10.63
CA GLY A 279 -7.80 -14.16 -10.18
C GLY A 279 -7.56 -15.62 -9.85
N TYR A 280 -8.66 -16.31 -9.51
CA TYR A 280 -8.61 -17.73 -9.17
C TYR A 280 -9.94 -18.40 -9.46
N LEU A 281 -9.86 -19.73 -9.65
CA LEU A 281 -10.99 -20.61 -9.90
C LEU A 281 -11.35 -21.43 -8.65
N TYR A 282 -12.62 -21.77 -8.54
CA TYR A 282 -13.15 -22.68 -7.52
C TYR A 282 -14.42 -23.36 -8.02
N PHE A 283 -14.77 -24.49 -7.44
CA PHE A 283 -16.07 -25.08 -7.64
C PHE A 283 -17.07 -24.60 -6.60
N VAL A 284 -18.34 -24.59 -7.00
CA VAL A 284 -19.47 -24.31 -6.10
C VAL A 284 -20.38 -25.54 -6.13
N ASP A 285 -20.64 -26.14 -4.95
CA ASP A 285 -21.54 -27.27 -4.82
C ASP A 285 -23.03 -26.86 -4.85
N ALA A 286 -23.93 -27.83 -4.83
CA ALA A 286 -25.38 -27.61 -4.84
C ALA A 286 -25.90 -26.83 -3.60
N LEU A 287 -25.10 -26.74 -2.51
CA LEU A 287 -25.42 -26.03 -1.28
C LEU A 287 -24.82 -24.60 -1.28
N GLY A 288 -24.04 -24.26 -2.29
CA GLY A 288 -23.34 -22.97 -2.40
C GLY A 288 -21.97 -22.92 -1.69
N ASN A 289 -21.42 -24.06 -1.26
CA ASN A 289 -20.09 -24.08 -0.67
C ASN A 289 -19.02 -24.00 -1.75
N LYS A 290 -17.97 -23.18 -1.49
CA LYS A 290 -16.81 -23.04 -2.39
C LYS A 290 -15.79 -24.14 -2.11
N ILE A 291 -15.35 -24.82 -3.15
CA ILE A 291 -14.32 -25.86 -3.13
C ILE A 291 -13.13 -25.33 -3.94
N TYR A 292 -12.04 -25.05 -3.26
CA TYR A 292 -10.84 -24.48 -3.88
C TYR A 292 -9.94 -25.57 -4.44
N TYR A 293 -9.06 -25.19 -5.37
CA TYR A 293 -8.03 -26.07 -5.91
C TYR A 293 -7.05 -26.52 -4.81
N ASN A 294 -6.47 -27.70 -4.98
CA ASN A 294 -5.49 -28.26 -4.05
C ASN A 294 -4.11 -27.64 -4.28
N ALA A 295 -3.69 -27.55 -5.55
CA ALA A 295 -2.43 -26.97 -5.93
C ALA A 295 -2.55 -26.16 -7.24
N SER A 296 -1.59 -25.30 -7.51
CA SER A 296 -1.45 -24.59 -8.78
C SER A 296 0.01 -24.46 -9.18
N VAL A 297 0.26 -24.39 -10.48
CA VAL A 297 1.59 -24.16 -11.07
C VAL A 297 1.50 -23.09 -12.14
N THR A 298 2.53 -22.25 -12.22
CA THR A 298 2.60 -21.15 -13.20
C THR A 298 3.77 -21.37 -14.14
N PHE A 299 3.56 -21.20 -15.44
CA PHE A 299 4.59 -21.39 -16.47
C PHE A 299 4.28 -20.61 -17.75
N GLY A 300 5.25 -20.52 -18.64
CA GLY A 300 5.10 -20.02 -20.00
C GLY A 300 5.05 -21.16 -21.02
N ALA A 301 4.72 -20.85 -22.26
CA ALA A 301 4.80 -21.80 -23.37
C ALA A 301 5.51 -21.21 -24.59
N ASP A 302 6.26 -22.06 -25.32
CA ASP A 302 6.81 -21.72 -26.61
C ASP A 302 5.75 -21.83 -27.74
N GLU A 303 6.11 -21.48 -28.97
CA GLU A 303 5.21 -21.55 -30.14
C GLU A 303 4.70 -22.96 -30.45
N LEU A 304 5.35 -24.01 -29.94
CA LEU A 304 4.97 -25.41 -30.12
C LEU A 304 4.11 -25.92 -28.96
N GLY A 305 3.89 -25.10 -27.91
CA GLY A 305 3.15 -25.45 -26.70
C GLY A 305 3.97 -26.25 -25.69
N ASN A 306 5.31 -26.25 -25.77
CA ASN A 306 6.16 -26.81 -24.74
C ASN A 306 6.32 -25.80 -23.59
N THR A 307 6.43 -26.31 -22.36
CA THR A 307 6.59 -25.45 -21.17
C THR A 307 7.94 -24.75 -21.15
N VAL A 308 7.91 -23.47 -20.85
CA VAL A 308 9.10 -22.63 -20.61
C VAL A 308 8.92 -21.82 -19.33
N TYR A 309 9.97 -21.15 -18.88
CA TYR A 309 9.84 -20.17 -17.79
C TYR A 309 9.00 -18.98 -18.28
N GLY A 310 7.91 -18.66 -17.56
CA GLY A 310 6.96 -17.60 -17.89
C GLY A 310 5.78 -17.64 -16.94
N SER A 311 4.93 -16.61 -16.96
CA SER A 311 3.78 -16.46 -16.06
C SER A 311 2.44 -16.37 -16.79
N GLU A 312 2.41 -16.66 -18.10
CA GLU A 312 1.22 -16.50 -18.93
C GLU A 312 0.15 -17.56 -18.65
N TYR A 313 0.55 -18.75 -18.19
CA TYR A 313 -0.36 -19.86 -17.88
C TYR A 313 -0.34 -20.16 -16.39
N VAL A 314 -1.53 -20.39 -15.84
CA VAL A 314 -1.72 -20.96 -14.51
C VAL A 314 -2.55 -22.21 -14.65
N GLU A 315 -2.07 -23.34 -14.13
CA GLU A 315 -2.81 -24.59 -14.09
C GLU A 315 -3.21 -24.91 -12.66
N TYR A 316 -4.51 -24.99 -12.43
CA TYR A 316 -5.14 -25.34 -11.16
C TYR A 316 -5.39 -26.83 -11.12
N ILE A 317 -5.06 -27.49 -10.03
CA ILE A 317 -5.14 -28.92 -9.81
C ILE A 317 -6.17 -29.19 -8.71
N PHE A 318 -7.22 -29.92 -9.04
CA PHE A 318 -8.33 -30.26 -8.15
C PHE A 318 -8.38 -31.77 -7.87
N ASP A 319 -8.44 -32.16 -6.60
CA ASP A 319 -8.79 -33.52 -6.21
C ASP A 319 -10.29 -33.72 -6.35
N MET A 320 -10.66 -34.55 -7.32
CA MET A 320 -12.08 -34.88 -7.61
C MET A 320 -12.57 -36.13 -6.89
N SER A 321 -11.79 -36.73 -6.00
CA SER A 321 -12.13 -38.01 -5.34
C SER A 321 -13.46 -37.97 -4.53
N SER A 322 -13.77 -36.80 -3.98
CA SER A 322 -15.00 -36.56 -3.19
C SER A 322 -15.99 -35.61 -3.89
N ILE A 323 -15.75 -35.24 -5.16
CA ILE A 323 -16.54 -34.25 -5.90
C ILE A 323 -17.22 -34.94 -7.09
N HIS A 324 -18.56 -34.87 -7.16
CA HIS A 324 -19.31 -35.32 -8.31
C HIS A 324 -19.45 -34.25 -9.37
N ALA A 325 -18.98 -34.52 -10.57
CA ALA A 325 -18.91 -33.56 -11.67
C ALA A 325 -20.25 -32.95 -12.10
N ASP A 326 -21.36 -33.63 -11.83
CA ASP A 326 -22.74 -33.21 -12.11
C ASP A 326 -23.36 -32.35 -10.98
N GLU A 327 -22.70 -32.26 -9.82
CA GLU A 327 -23.19 -31.55 -8.65
C GLU A 327 -22.46 -30.20 -8.40
N VAL A 328 -21.50 -29.87 -9.25
CA VAL A 328 -20.69 -28.67 -9.07
C VAL A 328 -20.65 -27.78 -10.32
N ARG A 329 -20.48 -26.47 -10.11
CA ARG A 329 -20.21 -25.48 -11.16
C ARG A 329 -18.81 -24.94 -10.99
N LEU A 330 -18.12 -24.66 -12.09
CA LEU A 330 -16.85 -23.96 -12.09
C LEU A 330 -17.12 -22.45 -12.12
N GLU A 331 -16.66 -21.75 -11.09
CA GLU A 331 -16.74 -20.31 -10.97
C GLU A 331 -15.34 -19.70 -10.74
N GLY A 332 -15.23 -18.41 -10.91
CA GLY A 332 -13.99 -17.67 -10.62
C GLY A 332 -14.23 -16.23 -10.22
N ASN A 333 -13.23 -15.67 -9.54
CA ASN A 333 -13.14 -14.24 -9.23
C ASN A 333 -11.90 -13.69 -9.91
N PHE A 334 -12.06 -12.57 -10.62
CA PHE A 334 -11.00 -11.96 -11.41
C PHE A 334 -10.97 -10.46 -11.22
N VAL A 335 -9.79 -9.90 -11.41
CA VAL A 335 -9.52 -8.45 -11.39
C VAL A 335 -8.69 -8.11 -12.61
N SER A 336 -9.04 -7.01 -13.26
CA SER A 336 -8.25 -6.41 -14.33
C SER A 336 -8.11 -4.92 -14.08
N ASP A 337 -6.88 -4.41 -14.17
CA ASP A 337 -6.56 -2.98 -14.09
C ASP A 337 -6.30 -2.46 -15.50
N ASN A 338 -7.22 -1.62 -16.02
CA ASN A 338 -7.20 -1.19 -17.41
C ASN A 338 -6.23 -0.04 -17.69
N LYS A 339 -5.77 0.67 -16.63
CA LYS A 339 -4.84 1.79 -16.77
C LYS A 339 -3.62 1.62 -15.89
N TYR A 340 -2.45 1.68 -16.51
CA TYR A 340 -1.15 1.74 -15.85
C TYR A 340 -0.47 3.06 -16.15
N THR A 341 -0.04 3.78 -15.13
CA THR A 341 0.63 5.07 -15.27
C THR A 341 1.98 5.05 -14.60
N GLU A 342 3.04 5.29 -15.38
CA GLU A 342 4.41 5.44 -14.90
C GLU A 342 4.78 6.92 -14.72
N GLY A 343 5.70 7.18 -13.78
CA GLY A 343 6.25 8.51 -13.51
C GLY A 343 7.25 8.52 -12.37
N SER A 344 7.58 9.70 -11.85
CA SER A 344 8.53 9.84 -10.74
C SER A 344 8.10 10.96 -9.78
N TRP A 345 7.07 10.69 -8.98
CA TRP A 345 6.56 11.67 -8.01
C TRP A 345 7.29 11.52 -6.69
N LYS A 346 8.30 12.38 -6.50
CA LYS A 346 9.18 12.34 -5.34
C LYS A 346 8.93 13.53 -4.42
N THR A 347 8.60 13.25 -3.17
CA THR A 347 8.51 14.23 -2.10
C THR A 347 9.57 13.96 -1.03
N THR A 348 10.05 15.02 -0.36
CA THR A 348 10.99 14.89 0.74
C THR A 348 10.58 15.85 1.85
N PHE A 349 10.37 15.34 3.05
CA PHE A 349 9.89 16.11 4.19
C PHE A 349 10.51 15.63 5.49
N LYS A 350 10.36 16.41 6.55
CA LYS A 350 10.79 16.06 7.89
C LYS A 350 9.57 15.78 8.74
N LEU A 351 9.66 14.71 9.53
CA LEU A 351 8.63 14.36 10.50
C LEU A 351 9.12 14.75 11.91
N GLU A 352 8.21 15.27 12.72
CA GLU A 352 8.43 15.44 14.16
C GLU A 352 7.78 14.28 14.89
N SER A 353 8.50 13.67 15.84
CA SER A 353 8.02 12.50 16.56
C SER A 353 6.87 12.85 17.48
N ALA A 354 5.83 12.01 17.49
CA ALA A 354 4.83 12.03 18.55
C ALA A 354 5.49 11.78 19.91
N GLU A 355 4.83 12.26 20.97
CA GLU A 355 5.28 12.00 22.33
C GLU A 355 5.29 10.50 22.62
N GLU A 356 6.35 10.01 23.26
CA GLU A 356 6.48 8.63 23.67
C GLU A 356 6.84 8.51 25.14
N LYS A 357 6.22 7.54 25.85
CA LYS A 357 6.71 7.04 27.12
C LYS A 357 7.56 5.80 26.90
N ARG A 358 8.75 5.75 27.50
CA ARG A 358 9.69 4.64 27.37
C ARG A 358 10.04 4.09 28.75
N VAL A 359 9.94 2.77 28.91
CA VAL A 359 10.24 2.06 30.15
C VAL A 359 11.18 0.92 29.85
N ASN A 360 12.30 0.87 30.58
CA ASN A 360 13.15 -0.32 30.62
C ASN A 360 12.50 -1.34 31.53
N CYS A 361 12.42 -2.58 31.09
CA CYS A 361 11.81 -3.67 31.81
C CYS A 361 12.64 -4.95 31.66
N SER A 362 12.25 -6.01 32.33
CA SER A 362 12.83 -7.34 32.14
C SER A 362 11.69 -8.35 32.19
N LEU A 363 11.04 -8.51 31.04
CA LEU A 363 10.02 -9.54 30.84
C LEU A 363 10.64 -10.67 30.06
N GLN A 364 10.28 -11.90 30.37
CA GLN A 364 10.82 -13.07 29.68
C GLN A 364 9.83 -14.23 29.69
N SER A 365 9.87 -15.00 28.61
CA SER A 365 9.31 -16.35 28.51
C SER A 365 10.44 -17.35 28.25
N ASP A 366 10.11 -18.56 27.89
CA ASP A 366 11.08 -19.57 27.51
C ASP A 366 11.80 -19.26 26.18
N THR A 367 11.15 -18.48 25.30
CA THR A 367 11.57 -18.25 23.90
C THR A 367 11.94 -16.79 23.60
N TRP A 368 11.47 -15.82 24.39
CA TRP A 368 11.74 -14.40 24.17
C TRP A 368 12.07 -13.65 25.46
N LYS A 369 12.77 -12.53 25.29
CA LYS A 369 13.07 -11.58 26.35
C LYS A 369 12.85 -10.16 25.86
N ILE A 370 11.99 -9.40 26.56
CA ILE A 370 11.74 -7.98 26.33
C ILE A 370 12.51 -7.16 27.36
N HIS A 371 13.29 -6.20 26.89
CA HIS A 371 14.09 -5.33 27.75
C HIS A 371 13.65 -3.87 27.72
N LYS A 372 12.80 -3.49 26.76
CA LYS A 372 12.29 -2.13 26.64
C LYS A 372 10.88 -2.11 26.04
N VAL A 373 10.06 -1.21 26.56
CA VAL A 373 8.72 -0.90 26.03
C VAL A 373 8.62 0.58 25.74
N SER A 374 8.11 0.92 24.60
CA SER A 374 7.76 2.29 24.19
C SER A 374 6.27 2.39 23.90
N VAL A 375 5.61 3.42 24.40
CA VAL A 375 4.20 3.69 24.17
C VAL A 375 4.06 5.05 23.51
N SER A 376 3.39 5.09 22.40
CA SER A 376 3.07 6.29 21.62
C SER A 376 1.56 6.35 21.35
N PRO A 377 1.03 7.45 20.82
CA PRO A 377 -0.35 7.48 20.33
C PRO A 377 -0.67 6.44 19.25
N ILE A 378 0.34 5.93 18.53
CA ILE A 378 0.18 4.92 17.47
C ILE A 378 0.03 3.50 18.05
N GLY A 379 0.57 3.26 19.25
CA GLY A 379 0.53 1.93 19.88
C GLY A 379 1.70 1.65 20.80
N ILE A 380 2.01 0.36 20.97
CA ILE A 380 3.07 -0.12 21.86
C ILE A 380 4.16 -0.78 21.02
N THR A 381 5.42 -0.48 21.32
CA THR A 381 6.58 -1.15 20.73
C THR A 381 7.36 -1.88 21.82
N PHE A 382 7.65 -3.16 21.61
CA PHE A 382 8.52 -3.98 22.44
C PHE A 382 9.84 -4.17 21.72
N GLU A 383 10.95 -3.92 22.44
CA GLU A 383 12.31 -4.22 21.98
C GLU A 383 12.87 -5.37 22.82
N GLY A 384 13.40 -6.40 22.16
CA GLY A 384 13.83 -7.61 22.86
C GLY A 384 14.69 -8.53 22.01
N ASN A 385 14.91 -9.75 22.54
CA ASN A 385 15.63 -10.83 21.88
C ASN A 385 14.74 -12.07 21.80
N GLY A 386 14.75 -12.77 20.65
CA GLY A 386 13.96 -13.97 20.38
C GLY A 386 13.83 -14.22 18.88
N GLU A 387 13.23 -15.35 18.51
CA GLU A 387 12.90 -15.66 17.12
C GLU A 387 11.54 -15.08 16.73
N VAL A 388 11.38 -14.72 15.45
CA VAL A 388 10.14 -14.06 14.96
C VAL A 388 8.90 -14.94 15.13
N ASP A 389 9.04 -16.24 14.94
CA ASP A 389 7.94 -17.20 15.04
C ASP A 389 7.35 -17.26 16.47
N ASP A 390 8.19 -17.10 17.49
CA ASP A 390 7.78 -17.09 18.89
C ASP A 390 7.03 -15.80 19.29
N LEU A 391 7.16 -14.73 18.49
CA LEU A 391 6.54 -13.43 18.78
C LEU A 391 5.03 -13.41 18.47
N GLN A 392 4.52 -14.39 17.73
CA GLN A 392 3.09 -14.48 17.37
C GLN A 392 2.21 -14.76 18.59
N GLU A 393 2.77 -15.34 19.65
CA GLU A 393 2.06 -15.64 20.89
C GLU A 393 1.93 -14.42 21.81
N ILE A 394 2.71 -13.35 21.60
CA ILE A 394 2.67 -12.14 22.42
C ILE A 394 1.36 -11.40 22.21
N SER A 395 0.55 -11.29 23.25
CA SER A 395 -0.74 -10.60 23.22
C SER A 395 -0.83 -9.56 24.36
N PRO A 396 -0.42 -8.31 24.10
CA PRO A 396 -0.48 -7.27 25.12
C PRO A 396 -1.86 -6.67 25.30
N SER A 397 -2.08 -6.14 26.52
CA SER A 397 -3.21 -5.27 26.81
C SER A 397 -2.77 -4.03 27.57
N ILE A 398 -3.51 -2.94 27.41
CA ILE A 398 -3.33 -1.69 28.15
C ILE A 398 -4.46 -1.56 29.17
N THR A 399 -4.10 -1.25 30.42
CA THR A 399 -5.08 -0.80 31.42
C THR A 399 -4.99 0.71 31.55
N MET A 400 -6.12 1.40 31.35
CA MET A 400 -6.23 2.85 31.49
C MET A 400 -6.41 3.24 32.98
N MET A 401 -6.23 4.52 33.33
CA MET A 401 -6.39 5.02 34.70
C MET A 401 -7.83 4.89 35.21
N ASP A 402 -8.82 4.87 34.32
CA ASP A 402 -10.24 4.64 34.66
C ASP A 402 -10.60 3.16 34.85
N GLY A 403 -9.62 2.26 34.64
CA GLY A 403 -9.78 0.81 34.76
C GLY A 403 -10.25 0.11 33.50
N SER A 404 -10.51 0.83 32.40
CA SER A 404 -10.80 0.21 31.10
C SER A 404 -9.57 -0.50 30.57
N VAL A 405 -9.80 -1.56 29.76
CA VAL A 405 -8.75 -2.38 29.16
C VAL A 405 -8.89 -2.31 27.65
N GLN A 406 -7.79 -2.06 26.96
CA GLN A 406 -7.68 -2.12 25.50
C GLN A 406 -6.77 -3.25 25.07
N THR A 407 -7.16 -3.97 24.04
CA THR A 407 -6.40 -5.03 23.37
C THR A 407 -6.00 -4.60 21.96
N PHE A 408 -5.08 -5.30 21.34
CA PHE A 408 -4.58 -5.00 20.02
C PHE A 408 -4.87 -6.17 19.07
N HIS A 409 -5.30 -5.88 17.85
CA HIS A 409 -5.67 -6.88 16.85
C HIS A 409 -4.62 -7.06 15.75
N GLY A 410 -3.62 -6.22 15.70
CA GLY A 410 -2.58 -6.29 14.69
C GLY A 410 -1.20 -5.92 15.21
N SER A 411 -0.20 -6.63 14.74
CA SER A 411 1.21 -6.34 15.05
C SER A 411 2.05 -6.22 13.79
N ARG A 412 3.19 -5.55 13.94
CA ARG A 412 4.24 -5.44 12.92
C ARG A 412 5.56 -5.82 13.59
N SER A 413 6.20 -6.86 13.10
CA SER A 413 7.47 -7.33 13.66
C SER A 413 8.63 -7.03 12.70
N TYR A 414 9.77 -6.74 13.29
CA TYR A 414 11.05 -6.63 12.61
C TYR A 414 12.13 -7.28 13.47
N ALA A 415 12.86 -8.22 12.90
CA ALA A 415 13.98 -8.86 13.59
C ALA A 415 15.26 -8.84 12.74
N GLU A 416 16.40 -8.66 13.37
CA GLU A 416 17.75 -8.73 12.80
C GLU A 416 18.70 -9.21 13.90
N ASP A 417 19.50 -10.23 13.60
CA ASP A 417 20.51 -10.79 14.54
C ASP A 417 19.94 -11.19 15.93
N HIS A 418 18.77 -11.85 15.96
CA HIS A 418 18.01 -12.23 17.17
C HIS A 418 17.49 -11.06 18.02
N GLU A 419 17.71 -9.81 17.61
CA GLU A 419 17.03 -8.66 18.19
C GLU A 419 15.74 -8.39 17.45
N PHE A 420 14.66 -8.20 18.17
CA PHE A 420 13.37 -7.86 17.56
C PHE A 420 12.84 -6.52 18.03
N ARG A 421 12.00 -5.94 17.17
CA ARG A 421 11.06 -4.87 17.47
C ARG A 421 9.67 -5.33 17.05
N LEU A 422 8.76 -5.38 18.00
CA LEU A 422 7.37 -5.80 17.80
C LEU A 422 6.45 -4.65 18.15
N LYS A 423 5.77 -4.11 17.13
CA LYS A 423 4.83 -2.99 17.26
C LYS A 423 3.41 -3.50 17.22
N PHE A 424 2.64 -3.24 18.26
CA PHE A 424 1.19 -3.39 18.27
C PHE A 424 0.54 -2.04 17.97
N VAL A 425 -0.22 -1.99 16.87
CA VAL A 425 -0.87 -0.77 16.39
C VAL A 425 -2.24 -0.66 17.03
N SER A 426 -2.56 0.52 17.57
CA SER A 426 -3.88 0.79 18.12
C SER A 426 -4.85 1.20 17.01
N ASP A 427 -6.08 0.70 17.06
CA ASP A 427 -7.15 1.06 16.12
C ASP A 427 -7.53 2.54 16.22
N THR A 428 -7.38 3.09 17.42
CA THR A 428 -7.58 4.52 17.70
C THR A 428 -6.37 5.08 18.43
N PRO A 429 -5.99 6.36 18.21
CA PRO A 429 -4.87 6.96 18.91
C PRO A 429 -4.98 6.86 20.42
N LEU A 430 -3.90 6.42 21.06
CA LEU A 430 -3.84 6.26 22.51
C LEU A 430 -3.58 7.59 23.20
N ASP A 431 -4.37 7.91 24.24
CA ASP A 431 -4.02 8.97 25.19
C ASP A 431 -3.00 8.43 26.20
N ILE A 432 -1.72 8.58 25.87
CA ILE A 432 -0.62 8.03 26.66
C ILE A 432 -0.57 8.57 28.10
N SER A 433 -1.18 9.74 28.35
CA SER A 433 -1.24 10.33 29.68
C SER A 433 -2.17 9.57 30.63
N LYS A 434 -3.15 8.84 30.08
CA LYS A 434 -4.14 8.05 30.81
C LYS A 434 -3.83 6.57 30.93
N ILE A 435 -2.69 6.12 30.43
CA ILE A 435 -2.29 4.73 30.53
C ILE A 435 -1.69 4.48 31.91
N LYS A 436 -2.22 3.48 32.62
CA LYS A 436 -1.77 3.04 33.93
C LYS A 436 -0.71 1.95 33.84
N SER A 437 -0.97 0.93 33.04
CA SER A 437 -0.08 -0.23 32.91
C SER A 437 -0.26 -0.97 31.61
N ILE A 438 0.75 -1.75 31.23
CA ILE A 438 0.73 -2.73 30.13
C ILE A 438 0.85 -4.12 30.75
N THR A 439 0.07 -5.07 30.25
CA THR A 439 0.13 -6.47 30.67
C THR A 439 0.47 -7.33 29.45
N ILE A 440 1.43 -8.24 29.60
CA ILE A 440 1.82 -9.26 28.63
C ILE A 440 1.92 -10.58 29.37
N ASP A 441 1.19 -11.61 28.98
CA ASP A 441 1.23 -12.95 29.57
C ASP A 441 1.18 -12.94 31.11
N GLY A 442 0.31 -12.07 31.67
CA GLY A 442 0.16 -11.90 33.11
C GLY A 442 1.24 -11.08 33.80
N GLN A 443 2.32 -10.69 33.11
CA GLN A 443 3.34 -9.78 33.64
C GLN A 443 2.95 -8.33 33.41
N VAL A 444 3.08 -7.48 34.44
CA VAL A 444 2.58 -6.09 34.44
C VAL A 444 3.73 -5.09 34.46
N ILE A 445 3.69 -4.13 33.55
CA ILE A 445 4.60 -2.97 33.51
C ILE A 445 3.77 -1.72 33.87
N MET A 446 4.20 -0.99 34.88
CA MET A 446 3.63 0.33 35.23
C MET A 446 4.27 1.43 34.40
N LEU A 447 3.45 2.39 33.91
CA LEU A 447 3.87 3.51 33.06
C LEU A 447 3.93 4.85 33.81
#